data_ac346b412b965d579b6d1a9bdcd35007
#
_entry.id   ac346b412b965d579b6d1a9bdcd35007
#
_cell.length_a   1.000
_cell.length_b   1.000
_cell.length_c   1.000
_cell.angle_alpha   90.00
_cell.angle_beta   90.00
_cell.angle_gamma   90.00
#
_symmetry.space_group_name_H-M   'P 1'
#
loop_
_entity.id
_entity.type
_entity.pdbx_description
1 polymer ?
#
loop_
_entity_poly.entity_id
_entity_poly.type
_entity_poly.pdbx_seq_one_letter_code
_entity_poly.pdbx_strand_id
1 'polypeptide(L)'
;ALAIERIFAQEQVNTVIGTAHASGAVISAAAMRGVPVFFHTPSEVKAAVTGSGRADKASVGRMVTRILGLESMPKPADAADALAIAICHGWRGGGIGSGINMAAQTQTHQGSRPAQARRGGSLTPAQRAWMEAEARARR
;
A
#
# COMPACT_ATOMS: atom_id res chain seq x y z
N ALA A 1 7.57 -1.83 9.45
CA ALA A 1 6.59 -2.56 8.64
C ALA A 1 7.19 -2.87 7.27
N LEU A 2 6.74 -3.96 6.66
CA LEU A 2 6.99 -4.29 5.27
C LEU A 2 5.68 -4.10 4.49
N ALA A 3 5.72 -3.33 3.41
CA ALA A 3 4.58 -3.15 2.52
C ALA A 3 4.86 -3.83 1.17
N ILE A 4 3.93 -4.64 0.69
CA ILE A 4 4.07 -5.42 -0.54
C ILE A 4 2.84 -5.19 -1.42
N GLU A 5 3.03 -5.19 -2.74
CA GLU A 5 1.93 -5.21 -3.68
C GLU A 5 1.25 -6.58 -3.69
N ARG A 6 -0.08 -6.58 -3.71
CA ARG A 6 -0.86 -7.82 -3.82
C ARG A 6 -0.80 -8.34 -5.24
N ILE A 7 -0.33 -9.57 -5.38
CA ILE A 7 -0.25 -10.27 -6.67
C ILE A 7 -1.66 -10.71 -7.08
N PHE A 8 -2.05 -10.44 -8.31
CA PHE A 8 -3.28 -10.95 -8.94
C PHE A 8 -2.93 -11.95 -10.04
N ALA A 9 -3.65 -13.06 -10.10
CA ALA A 9 -3.43 -14.16 -11.05
C ALA A 9 -3.91 -13.84 -12.50
N GLN A 10 -3.94 -12.58 -12.90
CA GLN A 10 -4.34 -12.15 -14.25
C GLN A 10 -3.16 -12.03 -15.23
N GLU A 11 -1.94 -12.23 -14.77
CA GLU A 11 -0.73 -12.19 -15.59
C GLU A 11 -0.32 -13.59 -16.05
N GLN A 12 0.71 -13.65 -16.91
CA GLN A 12 1.25 -14.93 -17.37
C GLN A 12 1.73 -15.77 -16.19
N VAL A 13 1.33 -17.04 -16.14
CA VAL A 13 1.55 -17.97 -15.01
C VAL A 13 3.03 -17.99 -14.57
N ASN A 14 3.97 -18.01 -15.49
CA ASN A 14 5.41 -18.04 -15.17
C ASN A 14 5.87 -16.80 -14.40
N THR A 15 5.39 -15.61 -14.77
CA THR A 15 5.68 -14.35 -14.07
C THR A 15 5.08 -14.36 -12.67
N VAL A 16 3.85 -14.82 -12.54
CA VAL A 16 3.14 -14.93 -11.24
C VAL A 16 3.88 -15.86 -10.29
N ILE A 17 4.36 -17.03 -10.76
CA ILE A 17 5.09 -17.96 -9.94
C ILE A 17 6.40 -17.35 -9.40
N GLY A 18 7.20 -16.73 -10.27
CA GLY A 18 8.46 -16.08 -9.86
C GLY A 18 8.23 -14.98 -8.82
N THR A 19 7.25 -14.13 -9.06
CA THR A 19 6.87 -13.04 -8.13
C THR A 19 6.34 -13.58 -6.81
N ALA A 20 5.55 -14.67 -6.84
CA ALA A 20 5.03 -15.30 -5.63
C ALA A 20 6.15 -15.91 -4.78
N HIS A 21 7.14 -16.57 -5.40
CA HIS A 21 8.31 -17.10 -4.69
C HIS A 21 9.13 -15.99 -4.03
N ALA A 22 9.43 -14.91 -4.77
CA ALA A 22 10.15 -13.77 -4.23
C ALA A 22 9.40 -13.11 -3.07
N SER A 23 8.11 -12.89 -3.22
CA SER A 23 7.24 -12.34 -2.17
C SER A 23 7.22 -13.25 -0.94
N GLY A 24 7.10 -14.57 -1.13
CA GLY A 24 7.11 -15.56 -0.05
C GLY A 24 8.42 -15.52 0.76
N ALA A 25 9.56 -15.42 0.09
CA ALA A 25 10.87 -15.30 0.74
C ALA A 25 10.97 -14.03 1.59
N VAL A 26 10.54 -12.89 1.05
CA VAL A 26 10.56 -11.60 1.75
C VAL A 26 9.60 -11.59 2.94
N ILE A 27 8.39 -12.16 2.80
CA ILE A 27 7.41 -12.31 3.88
C ILE A 27 7.98 -13.18 5.00
N SER A 28 8.60 -14.31 4.65
CA SER A 28 9.23 -15.20 5.63
C SER A 28 10.35 -14.51 6.39
N ALA A 29 11.21 -13.78 5.70
CA ALA A 29 12.29 -13.01 6.32
C ALA A 29 11.77 -11.91 7.25
N ALA A 30 10.68 -11.26 6.91
CA ALA A 30 10.01 -10.28 7.75
C ALA A 30 9.40 -10.93 9.00
N ALA A 31 8.71 -12.06 8.83
CA ALA A 31 8.10 -12.83 9.92
C ALA A 31 9.15 -13.29 10.94
N MET A 32 10.29 -13.81 10.47
CA MET A 32 11.40 -14.22 11.34
C MET A 32 11.99 -13.07 12.17
N ARG A 33 11.78 -11.83 11.74
CA ARG A 33 12.24 -10.61 12.45
C ARG A 33 11.13 -9.90 13.20
N GLY A 34 9.93 -10.46 13.28
CA GLY A 34 8.78 -9.83 13.92
C GLY A 34 8.30 -8.56 13.20
N VAL A 35 8.66 -8.37 11.92
CA VAL A 35 8.26 -7.22 11.13
C VAL A 35 6.86 -7.47 10.55
N PRO A 36 5.85 -6.64 10.86
CA PRO A 36 4.51 -6.80 10.32
C PRO A 36 4.49 -6.54 8.80
N VAL A 37 3.71 -7.37 8.09
CA VAL A 37 3.58 -7.31 6.63
C VAL A 37 2.19 -6.81 6.24
N PHE A 38 2.14 -5.86 5.31
CA PHE A 38 0.91 -5.25 4.79
C PHE A 38 0.85 -5.39 3.28
N PHE A 39 -0.36 -5.60 2.76
CA PHE A 39 -0.59 -5.76 1.33
C PHE A 39 -1.43 -4.59 0.79
N HIS A 40 -1.01 -4.07 -0.36
CA HIS A 40 -1.73 -3.03 -1.08
C HIS A 40 -2.01 -3.48 -2.51
N THR A 41 -3.18 -3.16 -3.03
CA THR A 41 -3.48 -3.39 -4.44
C THR A 41 -2.85 -2.32 -5.33
N PRO A 42 -2.55 -2.62 -6.62
CA PRO A 42 -2.04 -1.61 -7.56
C PRO A 42 -2.91 -0.35 -7.63
N SER A 43 -4.23 -0.53 -7.63
CA SER A 43 -5.19 0.60 -7.67
C SER A 43 -5.12 1.46 -6.41
N GLU A 44 -4.93 0.85 -5.23
CA GLU A 44 -4.77 1.58 -3.97
C GLU A 44 -3.49 2.40 -3.95
N VAL A 45 -2.38 1.82 -4.43
CA VAL A 45 -1.09 2.51 -4.53
C VAL A 45 -1.20 3.71 -5.47
N LYS A 46 -1.75 3.51 -6.68
CA LYS A 46 -1.98 4.59 -7.65
C LYS A 46 -2.87 5.68 -7.08
N ALA A 47 -4.00 5.32 -6.48
CA ALA A 47 -4.93 6.28 -5.89
C ALA A 47 -4.29 7.06 -4.73
N ALA A 48 -3.48 6.41 -3.89
CA ALA A 48 -2.80 7.09 -2.80
C ALA A 48 -1.83 8.16 -3.31
N VAL A 49 -0.99 7.81 -4.30
CA VAL A 49 0.08 8.69 -4.79
C VAL A 49 -0.44 9.78 -5.73
N THR A 50 -1.40 9.46 -6.61
CA THR A 50 -1.84 10.37 -7.69
C THR A 50 -3.26 10.89 -7.53
N GLY A 51 -4.03 10.37 -6.58
CA GLY A 51 -5.47 10.61 -6.47
C GLY A 51 -6.34 9.76 -7.40
N SER A 52 -5.75 8.98 -8.31
CA SER A 52 -6.46 8.14 -9.29
C SER A 52 -5.94 6.73 -9.34
N GLY A 53 -6.79 5.73 -9.06
CA GLY A 53 -6.44 4.31 -9.16
C GLY A 53 -6.16 3.82 -10.59
N ARG A 54 -6.43 4.65 -11.61
CA ARG A 54 -6.20 4.37 -13.04
C ARG A 54 -4.98 5.08 -13.61
N ALA A 55 -4.21 5.79 -12.78
CA ALA A 55 -3.02 6.52 -13.21
C ALA A 55 -2.01 5.59 -13.93
N ASP A 56 -1.32 6.15 -14.92
CA ASP A 56 -0.22 5.46 -15.61
C ASP A 56 1.07 5.47 -14.75
N LYS A 57 2.02 4.61 -15.11
CA LYS A 57 3.30 4.49 -14.40
C LYS A 57 4.10 5.81 -14.41
N ALA A 58 4.07 6.55 -15.50
CA ALA A 58 4.80 7.81 -15.61
C ALA A 58 4.24 8.86 -14.65
N SER A 59 2.93 8.93 -14.49
CA SER A 59 2.27 9.80 -13.52
C SER A 59 2.60 9.42 -12.08
N VAL A 60 2.61 8.12 -11.76
CA VAL A 60 3.05 7.64 -10.44
C VAL A 60 4.50 8.05 -10.17
N GLY A 61 5.42 7.79 -11.10
CA GLY A 61 6.84 8.16 -10.95
C GLY A 61 7.05 9.67 -10.76
N ARG A 62 6.36 10.52 -11.53
CA ARG A 62 6.41 11.98 -11.34
C ARG A 62 5.91 12.40 -9.95
N MET A 63 4.83 11.80 -9.48
CA MET A 63 4.28 12.13 -8.17
C MET A 63 5.18 11.65 -7.03
N VAL A 64 5.77 10.45 -7.14
CA VAL A 64 6.78 9.97 -6.18
C VAL A 64 7.96 10.94 -6.09
N THR A 65 8.50 11.35 -7.24
CA THR A 65 9.59 12.33 -7.32
C THR A 65 9.22 13.63 -6.60
N ARG A 66 8.02 14.14 -6.84
CA ARG A 66 7.53 15.38 -6.23
C ARG A 66 7.27 15.26 -4.74
N ILE A 67 6.63 14.17 -4.30
CA ILE A 67 6.30 13.92 -2.88
C ILE A 67 7.56 13.81 -2.03
N LEU A 68 8.59 13.13 -2.56
CA LEU A 68 9.85 12.90 -1.85
C LEU A 68 10.89 14.00 -2.08
N GLY A 69 10.59 15.03 -2.91
CA GLY A 69 11.52 16.11 -3.21
C GLY A 69 12.79 15.63 -3.94
N LEU A 70 12.68 14.59 -4.77
CA LEU A 70 13.82 14.04 -5.49
C LEU A 70 14.20 14.94 -6.68
N GLU A 71 15.50 15.04 -7.00
CA GLU A 71 16.00 15.81 -8.15
C GLU A 71 15.60 15.19 -9.49
N SER A 72 15.43 13.87 -9.54
CA SER A 72 15.07 13.13 -10.74
C SER A 72 14.21 11.91 -10.40
N MET A 73 13.54 11.39 -11.44
CA MET A 73 12.74 10.17 -11.28
C MET A 73 13.62 8.98 -10.89
N PRO A 74 13.23 8.21 -9.87
CA PRO A 74 13.98 7.03 -9.43
C PRO A 74 14.20 6.03 -10.57
N LYS A 75 15.40 5.46 -10.60
CA LYS A 75 15.80 4.41 -11.55
C LYS A 75 16.37 3.22 -10.75
N PRO A 76 16.11 1.98 -11.17
CA PRO A 76 15.19 1.56 -12.26
C PRO A 76 13.73 1.89 -11.94
N ALA A 77 12.81 1.66 -12.89
CA ALA A 77 11.37 1.96 -12.73
C ALA A 77 10.77 1.27 -11.48
N ASP A 78 11.22 0.08 -11.17
CA ASP A 78 10.79 -0.69 -9.99
C ASP A 78 11.11 0.03 -8.66
N ALA A 79 12.14 0.88 -8.63
CA ALA A 79 12.42 1.71 -7.46
C ALA A 79 11.31 2.75 -7.22
N ALA A 80 10.75 3.33 -8.28
CA ALA A 80 9.61 4.24 -8.18
C ALA A 80 8.34 3.50 -7.71
N ASP A 81 8.12 2.28 -8.19
CA ASP A 81 7.00 1.44 -7.78
C ASP A 81 7.12 1.08 -6.28
N ALA A 82 8.30 0.67 -5.82
CA ALA A 82 8.56 0.37 -4.40
C ALA A 82 8.34 1.61 -3.50
N LEU A 83 8.81 2.78 -3.92
CA LEU A 83 8.58 4.03 -3.18
C LEU A 83 7.10 4.41 -3.15
N ALA A 84 6.36 4.18 -4.24
CA ALA A 84 4.91 4.41 -4.27
C ALA A 84 4.17 3.53 -3.28
N ILE A 85 4.54 2.25 -3.15
CA ILE A 85 3.98 1.32 -2.15
C ILE A 85 4.29 1.82 -0.73
N ALA A 86 5.52 2.24 -0.48
CA ALA A 86 5.94 2.77 0.82
C ALA A 86 5.16 4.04 1.19
N ILE A 87 4.98 4.97 0.26
CA ILE A 87 4.15 6.20 0.44
C ILE A 87 2.69 5.81 0.74
N CYS A 88 2.13 4.90 -0.06
CA CYS A 88 0.77 4.41 0.15
C CYS A 88 0.59 3.84 1.55
N HIS A 89 1.55 3.01 2.00
CA HIS A 89 1.52 2.45 3.33
C HIS A 89 1.67 3.53 4.40
N GLY A 90 2.63 4.46 4.27
CA GLY A 90 2.84 5.54 5.23
C GLY A 90 1.61 6.45 5.38
N TRP A 91 0.88 6.72 4.31
CA TRP A 91 -0.32 7.57 4.37
C TRP A 91 -1.58 6.84 4.82
N ARG A 92 -1.71 5.55 4.50
CA ARG A 92 -2.83 4.70 4.91
C ARG A 92 -2.51 3.88 6.16
N GLY A 93 -1.24 3.71 6.43
CA GLY A 93 -0.70 2.80 7.41
C GLY A 93 -0.80 3.28 8.83
N GLY A 94 -1.75 2.95 9.40
CA GLY A 94 -2.17 3.03 10.78
C GLY A 94 -3.62 2.58 10.87
N GLY A 95 -4.29 2.46 9.71
CA GLY A 95 -5.61 1.86 9.58
C GLY A 95 -5.55 0.37 9.90
N ILE A 96 -5.94 0.04 11.09
CA ILE A 96 -6.27 -1.28 11.60
C ILE A 96 -7.13 -2.00 10.55
N GLY A 97 -6.58 -2.96 9.80
CA GLY A 97 -7.42 -3.77 8.96
C GLY A 97 -6.80 -4.63 7.85
N SER A 98 -5.55 -4.47 7.50
CA SER A 98 -4.95 -5.24 6.39
C SER A 98 -3.56 -5.80 6.68
N GLY A 99 -3.09 -5.75 7.91
CA GLY A 99 -1.84 -6.39 8.30
C GLY A 99 -2.07 -7.84 8.71
N ILE A 100 -1.39 -8.78 8.06
CA ILE A 100 -1.25 -10.13 8.60
C ILE A 100 -0.19 -10.04 9.68
N ASN A 101 -0.61 -9.89 10.92
CA ASN A 101 0.31 -10.02 12.06
C ASN A 101 0.42 -11.50 12.39
N MET A 102 1.40 -12.19 11.80
CA MET A 102 1.62 -13.62 12.05
C MET A 102 1.98 -13.91 13.52
N ALA A 103 2.50 -12.92 14.26
CA ALA A 103 2.78 -13.08 15.69
C ALA A 103 1.50 -13.09 16.57
N ALA A 104 0.39 -12.51 16.08
CA ALA A 104 -0.86 -12.47 16.84
C ALA A 104 -1.77 -13.69 16.56
N GLN A 105 -1.50 -14.50 15.55
CA GLN A 105 -2.36 -15.65 15.19
C GLN A 105 -2.12 -16.90 16.04
N THR A 106 -1.11 -16.92 16.89
CA THR A 106 -0.86 -18.06 17.79
C THR A 106 -1.67 -18.02 19.09
N GLN A 107 -2.51 -17.02 19.33
CA GLN A 107 -3.17 -16.87 20.64
C GLN A 107 -4.68 -16.66 20.65
N THR A 108 -5.45 -16.90 19.59
CA THR A 108 -6.92 -16.82 19.74
C THR A 108 -7.67 -17.84 18.91
N HIS A 109 -7.69 -19.08 19.36
CA HIS A 109 -8.85 -19.95 19.23
C HIS A 109 -9.73 -19.77 20.50
N GLN A 110 -10.27 -18.61 20.73
CA GLN A 110 -11.44 -18.41 21.59
C GLN A 110 -12.30 -17.28 21.05
N GLY A 111 -13.55 -17.63 20.80
CA GLY A 111 -14.55 -16.83 20.10
C GLY A 111 -14.64 -15.39 20.59
N SER A 112 -14.62 -14.48 19.68
CA SER A 112 -15.11 -13.13 19.86
C SER A 112 -15.81 -12.64 18.59
N ARG A 113 -17.03 -12.17 18.81
CA ARG A 113 -17.99 -11.60 17.86
C ARG A 113 -17.35 -10.54 16.96
N PRO A 114 -17.82 -10.40 15.71
CA PRO A 114 -17.32 -9.33 14.84
C PRO A 114 -17.63 -7.97 15.44
N ALA A 115 -16.59 -7.20 15.73
CA ALA A 115 -16.73 -5.81 16.14
C ALA A 115 -17.34 -5.01 15.00
N GLN A 116 -18.51 -4.43 15.26
CA GLN A 116 -19.17 -3.49 14.37
C GLN A 116 -18.22 -2.36 13.99
N ALA A 117 -18.10 -2.13 12.69
CA ALA A 117 -17.34 -1.01 12.13
C ALA A 117 -17.81 0.30 12.76
N ARG A 118 -16.97 0.94 13.56
CA ARG A 118 -17.21 2.33 14.03
C ARG A 118 -17.10 3.26 12.82
N ARG A 119 -18.23 3.65 12.26
CA ARG A 119 -18.34 4.83 11.40
C ARG A 119 -18.06 6.04 12.29
N GLY A 120 -16.99 6.77 12.04
CA GLY A 120 -16.70 8.03 12.75
C GLY A 120 -15.22 8.29 13.02
N GLY A 121 -14.31 7.99 12.10
CA GLY A 121 -12.95 8.51 12.14
C GLY A 121 -12.89 9.90 11.50
N SER A 122 -12.36 10.92 12.21
CA SER A 122 -12.10 12.22 11.61
C SER A 122 -11.10 12.09 10.45
N LEU A 123 -11.39 12.79 9.35
CA LEU A 123 -10.50 12.82 8.18
C LEU A 123 -9.08 13.23 8.57
N THR A 124 -8.09 12.52 8.06
CA THR A 124 -6.69 12.91 8.22
C THR A 124 -6.42 14.26 7.54
N PRO A 125 -5.38 15.01 7.94
CA PRO A 125 -5.02 16.28 7.29
C PRO A 125 -4.83 16.13 5.77
N ALA A 126 -4.27 15.01 5.30
CA ALA A 126 -4.09 14.71 3.88
C ALA A 126 -5.43 14.48 3.15
N GLN A 127 -6.37 13.77 3.78
CA GLN A 127 -7.71 13.56 3.22
C GLN A 127 -8.50 14.87 3.12
N ARG A 128 -8.34 15.79 4.08
CA ARG A 128 -8.94 17.14 4.02
C ARG A 128 -8.36 17.96 2.89
N ALA A 129 -7.03 18.00 2.77
CA ALA A 129 -6.36 18.73 1.69
C ALA A 129 -6.75 18.21 0.30
N TRP A 130 -6.94 16.89 0.16
CA TRP A 130 -7.41 16.28 -1.09
C TRP A 130 -8.85 16.67 -1.42
N MET A 131 -9.77 16.59 -0.45
CA MET A 131 -11.16 16.99 -0.66
C MET A 131 -11.30 18.49 -1.01
N GLU A 132 -10.49 19.36 -0.39
CA GLU A 132 -10.45 20.78 -0.72
C GLU A 132 -9.92 21.04 -2.14
N ALA A 133 -8.89 20.29 -2.57
CA ALA A 133 -8.35 20.39 -3.93
C ALA A 133 -9.37 19.90 -4.98
N GLU A 134 -10.10 18.84 -4.71
CA GLU A 134 -11.16 18.32 -5.58
C GLU A 134 -12.35 19.31 -5.65
N ALA A 135 -12.72 19.91 -4.53
CA ALA A 135 -13.79 20.92 -4.49
C ALA A 135 -13.43 22.18 -5.29
N ARG A 136 -12.15 22.58 -5.33
CA ARG A 136 -11.67 23.71 -6.16
C ARG A 136 -11.65 23.39 -7.65
N ALA A 137 -11.38 22.13 -8.02
CA ALA A 137 -11.34 21.71 -9.43
C ALA A 137 -12.72 21.59 -10.08
N ARG A 138 -13.79 21.59 -9.29
CA ARG A 138 -15.20 21.50 -9.76
C ARG A 138 -15.89 22.88 -9.90
N ARG A 139 -15.18 23.97 -9.60
CA ARG A 139 -15.64 25.37 -9.83
C ARG A 139 -14.99 25.96 -11.06
#